data_40f7ef6271019ebd29784011740102c8
#
_entry.id   40f7ef6271019ebd29784011740102c8
#
_cell.length_a   1.000
_cell.length_b   1.000
_cell.length_c   1.000
_cell.angle_alpha   90.00
_cell.angle_beta   90.00
_cell.angle_gamma   90.00
#
_symmetry.space_group_name_H-M   'P 1'
#
loop_
_entity.id
_entity.type
_entity.pdbx_description
1 polymer ?
#
loop_
_entity_poly.entity_id
_entity_poly.type
_entity_poly.pdbx_seq_one_letter_code
_entity_poly.pdbx_strand_id
1 'polypeptide(L)'
;MSDDDDFMQDSGEEEYDFEYEGSDEDDSGDIGIENKYYNAKQIKADNPEEAIDEFLGVPALEQDKGDWGFKGLKQAIKLEFKLGRYDDAIEHYRELLTYVKSAVTRNYSDKSINNMLDFIEKGSDDEKAYHCMEEFYRLTLKTFQNTNNERLWLKTNIKLAKLWLDRREFAQLTKKLRELHRACQREDGTDDPSKGTYSLEVYALEIQMYAETKNNKRLKALYERALRVRSAVPHPKIMGIIRECGGKMHMSEENWEQAQSDFFESFRNYDEAGSMQRIQVLKYLVLTTMLMKSDINPFDSQETKPYKNDPRISAMTDLVDAYQRDDIHTYEDILRKNHDVLADPFIAENIDEVSRNMRTKAVIKLIAPYTRFTLSFISKQIKISISEVQEILGFLIMDKKLNAKIDQENGTVVVESSSDSERLQAVREWSLSLKSLWRAALNDGEGFRVDESSLSQMGPIQSPFQAVSGFGEENRSVGKGRGGWRVSSGIYTSHHPIKHPTIGPSAEMALLRIYTSVLDT
;
A
#
# COMPACT_ATOMS: atom_id res chain seq x y z
N MET A 1 -23.98 -16.79 16.75
CA MET A 1 -24.08 -17.91 15.82
C MET A 1 -22.85 -17.79 14.94
N SER A 2 -21.75 -18.26 15.49
CA SER A 2 -20.94 -19.41 15.15
C SER A 2 -19.62 -19.34 15.96
N ASP A 3 -19.65 -19.94 17.15
CA ASP A 3 -18.45 -20.14 17.99
C ASP A 3 -17.92 -21.60 17.85
N ASP A 4 -18.35 -22.34 16.81
CA ASP A 4 -18.03 -23.77 16.66
C ASP A 4 -16.83 -24.07 15.75
N ASP A 5 -16.23 -23.08 15.08
CA ASP A 5 -15.09 -23.31 14.15
C ASP A 5 -13.70 -23.32 14.82
N ASP A 6 -13.58 -22.87 16.07
CA ASP A 6 -12.28 -22.79 16.78
C ASP A 6 -11.86 -24.12 17.45
N PHE A 7 -12.79 -25.07 17.59
CA PHE A 7 -12.52 -26.37 18.22
C PHE A 7 -11.76 -27.35 17.31
N MET A 8 -11.85 -27.18 15.98
CA MET A 8 -11.21 -28.08 15.00
C MET A 8 -9.73 -27.71 14.70
N GLN A 9 -9.28 -26.50 15.06
CA GLN A 9 -7.92 -26.05 14.72
C GLN A 9 -6.86 -26.44 15.76
N ASP A 10 -7.29 -26.90 16.96
CA ASP A 10 -6.38 -27.39 18.02
C ASP A 10 -5.89 -28.85 17.77
N SER A 11 -6.57 -29.61 16.90
CA SER A 11 -6.20 -31.00 16.58
C SER A 11 -5.02 -31.13 15.60
N GLY A 12 -4.72 -30.08 14.83
CA GLY A 12 -3.61 -30.09 13.86
C GLY A 12 -2.21 -29.90 14.45
N GLU A 13 -2.11 -29.28 15.64
CA GLU A 13 -0.81 -29.06 16.31
C GLU A 13 -0.39 -30.25 17.19
N GLU A 14 -1.31 -31.18 17.51
CA GLU A 14 -1.01 -32.37 18.32
C GLU A 14 -0.39 -33.50 17.50
N GLU A 15 -0.58 -33.52 16.18
CA GLU A 15 -0.04 -34.56 15.29
C GLU A 15 1.50 -34.52 15.16
N TYR A 16 2.14 -33.39 15.48
CA TYR A 16 3.60 -33.22 15.44
C TYR A 16 4.33 -33.64 16.73
N ASP A 17 3.61 -33.94 17.82
CA ASP A 17 4.20 -34.44 19.05
C ASP A 17 4.53 -35.97 18.97
N PHE A 18 4.15 -36.63 17.86
CA PHE A 18 4.32 -38.09 17.68
C PHE A 18 5.66 -38.49 17.06
N GLU A 19 6.49 -37.55 16.61
CA GLU A 19 7.70 -37.86 15.83
C GLU A 19 8.99 -37.95 16.64
N TYR A 20 8.90 -38.34 17.94
CA TYR A 20 10.08 -38.70 18.71
C TYR A 20 9.90 -40.05 19.36
N GLU A 21 9.81 -41.07 18.53
CA GLU A 21 10.11 -42.47 18.87
C GLU A 21 11.62 -42.67 18.73
N GLY A 22 12.34 -42.52 19.80
CA GLY A 22 13.79 -42.75 19.82
C GLY A 22 14.29 -43.18 21.18
N SER A 23 14.32 -44.43 21.34
CA SER A 23 15.09 -45.31 22.22
C SER A 23 14.22 -46.19 23.11
N ASP A 24 14.05 -47.43 22.64
CA ASP A 24 13.77 -48.60 23.47
C ASP A 24 14.87 -48.72 24.52
N GLU A 25 14.61 -48.31 25.73
CA GLU A 25 15.25 -48.89 26.92
C GLU A 25 14.14 -49.01 27.99
N ASP A 26 13.88 -50.30 28.32
CA ASP A 26 12.97 -50.76 29.34
C ASP A 26 13.14 -50.02 30.68
N ASP A 27 12.20 -49.15 31.04
CA ASP A 27 12.00 -48.77 32.43
C ASP A 27 10.51 -48.87 32.80
N SER A 28 10.17 -49.89 33.61
CA SER A 28 8.81 -50.21 34.06
C SER A 28 8.20 -49.10 34.94
N GLY A 29 8.97 -48.08 35.30
CA GLY A 29 8.51 -46.87 36.01
C GLY A 29 7.82 -45.84 35.11
N ASP A 30 8.18 -45.82 33.84
CA ASP A 30 7.72 -44.81 32.87
C ASP A 30 6.28 -45.07 32.37
N ILE A 31 5.85 -46.35 32.36
CA ILE A 31 4.49 -46.75 31.91
C ILE A 31 3.40 -46.15 32.82
N GLY A 32 3.65 -45.97 34.10
CA GLY A 32 2.69 -45.33 35.03
C GLY A 32 2.50 -43.85 34.79
N ILE A 33 3.58 -43.15 34.46
CA ILE A 33 3.63 -41.72 34.20
C ILE A 33 2.96 -41.41 32.87
N GLU A 34 3.28 -42.20 31.83
CA GLU A 34 2.69 -42.14 30.52
C GLU A 34 1.17 -42.33 30.54
N ASN A 35 0.70 -43.38 31.22
CA ASN A 35 -0.73 -43.65 31.37
C ASN A 35 -1.46 -42.49 32.06
N LYS A 36 -0.86 -41.89 33.07
CA LYS A 36 -1.44 -40.72 33.75
C LYS A 36 -1.56 -39.52 32.80
N TYR A 37 -0.54 -39.24 32.00
CA TYR A 37 -0.58 -38.17 31.00
C TYR A 37 -1.69 -38.40 29.96
N TYR A 38 -1.84 -39.61 29.40
CA TYR A 38 -2.89 -39.88 28.41
C TYR A 38 -4.29 -39.90 29.04
N ASN A 39 -4.45 -40.30 30.30
CA ASN A 39 -5.72 -40.20 31.02
C ASN A 39 -6.12 -38.73 31.19
N ALA A 40 -5.18 -37.86 31.63
CA ALA A 40 -5.39 -36.44 31.72
C ALA A 40 -5.77 -35.83 30.34
N LYS A 41 -5.16 -36.30 29.24
CA LYS A 41 -5.47 -35.88 27.88
C LYS A 41 -6.89 -36.26 27.45
N GLN A 42 -7.41 -37.42 27.87
CA GLN A 42 -8.79 -37.84 27.58
C GLN A 42 -9.82 -36.96 28.33
N ILE A 43 -9.54 -36.63 29.60
CA ILE A 43 -10.44 -35.85 30.46
C ILE A 43 -10.45 -34.36 30.05
N LYS A 44 -9.40 -33.90 29.36
CA LYS A 44 -9.20 -32.49 28.95
C LYS A 44 -10.41 -31.83 28.27
N ALA A 45 -11.17 -32.59 27.46
CA ALA A 45 -12.32 -32.07 26.75
C ALA A 45 -13.58 -31.95 27.63
N ASP A 46 -13.76 -32.89 28.59
CA ASP A 46 -14.94 -33.00 29.42
C ASP A 46 -14.83 -32.13 30.70
N ASN A 47 -13.70 -32.27 31.42
CA ASN A 47 -13.43 -31.56 32.68
C ASN A 47 -12.03 -30.93 32.67
N PRO A 48 -11.87 -29.73 32.17
CA PRO A 48 -10.55 -29.07 32.07
C PRO A 48 -9.90 -28.81 33.44
N GLU A 49 -10.67 -28.58 34.50
CA GLU A 49 -10.13 -28.35 35.85
C GLU A 49 -9.51 -29.61 36.42
N GLU A 50 -10.18 -30.75 36.32
CA GLU A 50 -9.69 -32.07 36.77
C GLU A 50 -8.48 -32.49 35.92
N ALA A 51 -8.50 -32.17 34.63
CA ALA A 51 -7.36 -32.45 33.74
C ALA A 51 -6.10 -31.66 34.15
N ILE A 52 -6.23 -30.42 34.65
CA ILE A 52 -5.11 -29.63 35.17
C ILE A 52 -4.46 -30.34 36.35
N ASP A 53 -5.28 -30.79 37.34
CA ASP A 53 -4.78 -31.47 38.53
C ASP A 53 -4.07 -32.79 38.17
N GLU A 54 -4.62 -33.53 37.20
CA GLU A 54 -3.99 -34.74 36.69
C GLU A 54 -2.68 -34.49 35.94
N PHE A 55 -2.63 -33.41 35.09
CA PHE A 55 -1.40 -33.02 34.41
C PHE A 55 -0.32 -32.54 35.39
N LEU A 56 -0.68 -31.79 36.43
CA LEU A 56 0.24 -31.36 37.49
C LEU A 56 0.71 -32.52 38.37
N GLY A 57 -0.08 -33.61 38.42
CA GLY A 57 0.34 -34.83 39.10
C GLY A 57 1.40 -35.63 38.33
N VAL A 58 1.64 -35.38 37.03
CA VAL A 58 2.67 -36.07 36.24
C VAL A 58 4.09 -35.75 36.72
N PRO A 59 4.50 -34.48 36.89
CA PRO A 59 5.81 -34.10 37.44
C PRO A 59 6.08 -34.66 38.85
N ALA A 60 5.03 -34.81 39.66
CA ALA A 60 5.16 -35.33 41.03
C ALA A 60 5.49 -36.82 41.09
N LEU A 61 5.23 -37.58 40.03
CA LEU A 61 5.56 -39.02 39.92
C LEU A 61 6.97 -39.24 39.36
N GLU A 62 7.59 -38.28 38.72
CA GLU A 62 8.95 -38.34 38.22
C GLU A 62 9.95 -38.24 39.37
N GLN A 63 10.90 -39.19 39.47
CA GLN A 63 12.01 -39.10 40.44
C GLN A 63 13.02 -38.03 40.05
N ASP A 64 13.33 -37.97 38.75
CA ASP A 64 14.15 -36.95 38.12
C ASP A 64 13.30 -36.22 37.07
N LYS A 65 13.65 -34.98 36.75
CA LYS A 65 12.94 -34.18 35.73
C LYS A 65 13.07 -34.81 34.36
N GLY A 66 11.96 -35.29 33.82
CA GLY A 66 11.88 -35.99 32.53
C GLY A 66 11.00 -35.30 31.50
N ASP A 67 10.89 -35.91 30.34
CA ASP A 67 10.10 -35.39 29.21
C ASP A 67 8.60 -35.38 29.49
N TRP A 68 8.08 -36.32 30.28
CA TRP A 68 6.66 -36.42 30.60
C TRP A 68 6.19 -35.30 31.51
N GLY A 69 6.99 -34.94 32.52
CA GLY A 69 6.70 -33.79 33.37
C GLY A 69 6.69 -32.48 32.57
N PHE A 70 7.61 -32.31 31.64
CA PHE A 70 7.61 -31.17 30.72
C PHE A 70 6.34 -31.11 29.85
N LYS A 71 5.91 -32.25 29.29
CA LYS A 71 4.67 -32.36 28.50
C LYS A 71 3.43 -32.09 29.35
N GLY A 72 3.38 -32.60 30.57
CA GLY A 72 2.29 -32.39 31.54
C GLY A 72 2.15 -30.92 31.89
N LEU A 73 3.23 -30.26 32.32
CA LEU A 73 3.24 -28.82 32.64
C LEU A 73 2.83 -27.97 31.45
N LYS A 74 3.29 -28.30 30.24
CA LYS A 74 2.90 -27.60 29.00
C LYS A 74 1.40 -27.62 28.77
N GLN A 75 0.72 -28.77 28.98
CA GLN A 75 -0.73 -28.88 28.81
C GLN A 75 -1.49 -28.19 29.95
N ALA A 76 -1.04 -28.30 31.19
CA ALA A 76 -1.64 -27.62 32.33
C ALA A 76 -1.64 -26.11 32.15
N ILE A 77 -0.50 -25.52 31.77
CA ILE A 77 -0.36 -24.07 31.52
C ILE A 77 -1.31 -23.59 30.40
N LYS A 78 -1.43 -24.36 29.30
CA LYS A 78 -2.36 -24.02 28.22
C LYS A 78 -3.82 -24.00 28.70
N LEU A 79 -4.22 -24.95 29.55
CA LEU A 79 -5.56 -25.02 30.13
C LEU A 79 -5.81 -23.90 31.15
N GLU A 80 -4.87 -23.65 32.06
CA GLU A 80 -4.95 -22.57 33.03
C GLU A 80 -5.11 -21.21 32.35
N PHE A 81 -4.36 -20.98 31.29
CA PHE A 81 -4.49 -19.76 30.48
C PHE A 81 -5.87 -19.64 29.82
N LYS A 82 -6.41 -20.73 29.25
CA LYS A 82 -7.78 -20.76 28.69
C LYS A 82 -8.85 -20.51 29.74
N LEU A 83 -8.66 -20.99 30.97
CA LEU A 83 -9.60 -20.80 32.09
C LEU A 83 -9.45 -19.44 32.80
N GLY A 84 -8.45 -18.63 32.43
CA GLY A 84 -8.19 -17.32 33.04
C GLY A 84 -7.47 -17.39 34.39
N ARG A 85 -6.87 -18.54 34.75
CA ARG A 85 -6.02 -18.71 35.95
C ARG A 85 -4.59 -18.28 35.67
N TYR A 86 -4.41 -16.97 35.45
CA TYR A 86 -3.14 -16.40 34.97
C TYR A 86 -1.99 -16.51 35.97
N ASP A 87 -2.29 -16.36 37.29
CA ASP A 87 -1.26 -16.40 38.33
C ASP A 87 -0.67 -17.81 38.47
N ASP A 88 -1.54 -18.83 38.46
CA ASP A 88 -1.14 -20.24 38.51
C ASP A 88 -0.32 -20.63 37.27
N ALA A 89 -0.77 -20.18 36.08
CA ALA A 89 -0.06 -20.38 34.81
C ALA A 89 1.36 -19.79 34.84
N ILE A 90 1.56 -18.60 35.44
CA ILE A 90 2.89 -17.99 35.58
C ILE A 90 3.79 -18.83 36.50
N GLU A 91 3.23 -19.36 37.60
CA GLU A 91 3.99 -20.17 38.56
C GLU A 91 4.43 -21.50 37.92
N HIS A 92 3.51 -22.21 37.28
CA HIS A 92 3.82 -23.48 36.59
C HIS A 92 4.74 -23.24 35.38
N TYR A 93 4.63 -22.11 34.69
CA TYR A 93 5.58 -21.75 33.64
C TYR A 93 6.99 -21.54 34.15
N ARG A 94 7.15 -20.94 35.33
CA ARG A 94 8.45 -20.80 35.99
C ARG A 94 9.05 -22.18 36.32
N GLU A 95 8.22 -23.10 36.75
CA GLU A 95 8.62 -24.50 36.98
C GLU A 95 9.04 -25.20 35.69
N LEU A 96 8.24 -25.10 34.63
CA LEU A 96 8.52 -25.64 33.29
C LEU A 96 9.88 -25.18 32.75
N LEU A 97 10.22 -23.90 32.92
CA LEU A 97 11.50 -23.37 32.49
C LEU A 97 12.71 -23.98 33.20
N THR A 98 12.51 -24.64 34.38
CA THR A 98 13.58 -25.37 35.05
C THR A 98 13.89 -26.71 34.36
N TYR A 99 12.91 -27.32 33.68
CA TYR A 99 13.07 -28.56 32.90
C TYR A 99 13.90 -28.35 31.63
N VAL A 100 13.86 -27.18 31.05
CA VAL A 100 14.60 -26.84 29.83
C VAL A 100 16.11 -27.05 29.97
N LYS A 101 16.64 -26.96 31.16
CA LYS A 101 18.09 -27.08 31.41
C LYS A 101 18.58 -28.50 31.61
N SER A 102 17.71 -29.41 32.05
CA SER A 102 18.10 -30.71 32.57
C SER A 102 17.45 -31.91 31.88
N ALA A 103 16.22 -31.77 31.44
CA ALA A 103 15.37 -32.90 31.08
C ALA A 103 15.10 -33.07 29.58
N VAL A 104 15.17 -31.98 28.81
CA VAL A 104 14.64 -31.95 27.43
C VAL A 104 15.69 -31.52 26.43
N THR A 105 15.66 -32.08 25.21
CA THR A 105 16.55 -31.64 24.15
C THR A 105 16.31 -30.16 23.80
N ARG A 106 17.40 -29.44 23.55
CA ARG A 106 17.35 -28.00 23.28
C ARG A 106 16.39 -27.62 22.14
N ASN A 107 16.39 -28.38 21.06
CA ASN A 107 15.52 -28.12 19.91
C ASN A 107 14.03 -28.30 20.23
N TYR A 108 13.70 -29.33 20.98
CA TYR A 108 12.33 -29.62 21.41
C TYR A 108 11.82 -28.56 22.39
N SER A 109 12.64 -28.17 23.38
CA SER A 109 12.29 -27.10 24.33
C SER A 109 12.07 -25.76 23.66
N ASP A 110 12.97 -25.39 22.74
CA ASP A 110 12.87 -24.14 21.99
C ASP A 110 11.59 -24.10 21.12
N LYS A 111 11.26 -25.19 20.42
CA LYS A 111 10.03 -25.34 19.63
C LYS A 111 8.78 -25.28 20.52
N SER A 112 8.78 -26.03 21.62
CA SER A 112 7.64 -26.07 22.55
C SER A 112 7.37 -24.74 23.23
N ILE A 113 8.41 -24.00 23.63
CA ILE A 113 8.28 -22.67 24.23
C ILE A 113 7.75 -21.68 23.19
N ASN A 114 8.28 -21.69 21.95
CA ASN A 114 7.75 -20.84 20.90
C ASN A 114 6.27 -21.10 20.63
N ASN A 115 5.87 -22.38 20.49
CA ASN A 115 4.47 -22.74 20.28
C ASN A 115 3.56 -22.34 21.45
N MET A 116 4.07 -22.41 22.68
CA MET A 116 3.33 -21.94 23.85
C MET A 116 3.17 -20.43 23.84
N LEU A 117 4.23 -19.69 23.52
CA LEU A 117 4.16 -18.22 23.39
C LEU A 117 3.24 -17.79 22.23
N ASP A 118 3.23 -18.53 21.12
CA ASP A 118 2.30 -18.31 20.00
C ASP A 118 0.85 -18.59 20.39
N PHE A 119 0.61 -19.62 21.20
CA PHE A 119 -0.71 -19.94 21.74
C PHE A 119 -1.23 -18.84 22.67
N ILE A 120 -0.38 -18.35 23.58
CA ILE A 120 -0.72 -17.27 24.52
C ILE A 120 -0.95 -15.95 23.76
N GLU A 121 -0.20 -15.67 22.66
CA GLU A 121 -0.38 -14.50 21.81
C GLU A 121 -1.77 -14.47 21.14
N LYS A 122 -2.31 -15.65 20.79
CA LYS A 122 -3.67 -15.76 20.22
C LYS A 122 -4.79 -15.73 21.30
N GLY A 123 -4.44 -15.69 22.57
CA GLY A 123 -5.40 -15.72 23.67
C GLY A 123 -6.16 -14.42 23.87
N SER A 124 -6.93 -14.36 24.94
CA SER A 124 -7.87 -13.29 25.28
C SER A 124 -7.29 -11.87 25.27
N ASP A 125 -8.09 -10.89 24.81
CA ASP A 125 -7.79 -9.46 24.82
C ASP A 125 -7.95 -8.80 26.22
N ASP A 126 -7.99 -9.59 27.30
CA ASP A 126 -8.11 -9.10 28.65
C ASP A 126 -6.81 -8.45 29.16
N GLU A 127 -6.91 -7.37 29.92
CA GLU A 127 -5.76 -6.68 30.50
C GLU A 127 -4.91 -7.59 31.40
N LYS A 128 -5.54 -8.53 32.11
CA LYS A 128 -4.85 -9.54 32.90
C LYS A 128 -4.06 -10.53 32.05
N ALA A 129 -4.62 -10.92 30.91
CA ALA A 129 -3.94 -11.79 29.95
C ALA A 129 -2.67 -11.12 29.42
N TYR A 130 -2.72 -9.82 29.09
CA TYR A 130 -1.55 -9.05 28.67
C TYR A 130 -0.45 -9.01 29.74
N HIS A 131 -0.80 -8.81 31.01
CA HIS A 131 0.17 -8.85 32.09
C HIS A 131 0.81 -10.24 32.20
N CYS A 132 0.02 -11.29 32.10
CA CYS A 132 0.49 -12.66 32.08
C CYS A 132 1.46 -12.91 30.89
N MET A 133 1.10 -12.48 29.67
CA MET A 133 1.97 -12.57 28.49
C MET A 133 3.30 -11.86 28.70
N GLU A 134 3.29 -10.65 29.26
CA GLU A 134 4.51 -9.89 29.52
C GLU A 134 5.41 -10.61 30.51
N GLU A 135 4.85 -11.18 31.58
CA GLU A 135 5.61 -11.99 32.55
C GLU A 135 6.16 -13.27 31.92
N PHE A 136 5.40 -13.96 31.06
CA PHE A 136 5.91 -15.10 30.30
C PHE A 136 7.12 -14.73 29.44
N TYR A 137 7.04 -13.63 28.70
CA TYR A 137 8.18 -13.16 27.92
C TYR A 137 9.38 -12.77 28.79
N ARG A 138 9.16 -12.13 29.94
CA ARG A 138 10.23 -11.75 30.88
C ARG A 138 10.92 -12.98 31.49
N LEU A 139 10.14 -13.97 31.92
CA LEU A 139 10.67 -15.22 32.48
C LEU A 139 11.48 -15.98 31.44
N THR A 140 10.96 -16.08 30.21
CA THR A 140 11.65 -16.69 29.09
C THR A 140 12.99 -16.00 28.82
N LEU A 141 13.00 -14.70 28.70
CA LEU A 141 14.21 -13.91 28.46
C LEU A 141 15.24 -14.06 29.58
N LYS A 142 14.81 -14.07 30.84
CA LYS A 142 15.68 -14.28 32.00
C LYS A 142 16.33 -15.65 31.99
N THR A 143 15.59 -16.67 31.58
CA THR A 143 16.10 -18.05 31.51
C THR A 143 17.10 -18.21 30.38
N PHE A 144 16.82 -17.60 29.20
CA PHE A 144 17.66 -17.74 28.01
C PHE A 144 18.83 -16.75 27.95
N GLN A 145 18.88 -15.72 28.79
CA GLN A 145 20.06 -14.87 28.93
C GLN A 145 21.33 -15.68 29.24
N ASN A 146 21.17 -16.81 29.95
CA ASN A 146 22.27 -17.66 30.37
C ASN A 146 22.61 -18.79 29.36
N THR A 147 21.80 -18.99 28.31
CA THR A 147 21.91 -20.18 27.43
C THR A 147 22.49 -19.90 26.05
N ASN A 148 22.99 -18.70 25.76
CA ASN A 148 23.59 -18.30 24.47
C ASN A 148 22.73 -18.62 23.23
N ASN A 149 21.38 -18.65 23.38
CA ASN A 149 20.44 -18.89 22.30
C ASN A 149 19.95 -17.55 21.71
N GLU A 150 20.78 -16.97 20.84
CA GLU A 150 20.54 -15.64 20.26
C GLU A 150 19.26 -15.60 19.41
N ARG A 151 18.94 -16.68 18.69
CA ARG A 151 17.73 -16.74 17.84
C ARG A 151 16.44 -16.68 18.66
N LEU A 152 16.36 -17.47 19.72
CA LEU A 152 15.19 -17.48 20.61
C LEU A 152 15.08 -16.15 21.37
N TRP A 153 16.20 -15.61 21.79
CA TRP A 153 16.25 -14.29 22.45
C TRP A 153 15.72 -13.20 21.53
N LEU A 154 16.16 -13.16 20.25
CA LEU A 154 15.64 -12.18 19.26
C LEU A 154 14.14 -12.36 19.04
N LYS A 155 13.69 -13.60 18.79
CA LYS A 155 12.28 -13.90 18.52
C LYS A 155 11.37 -13.51 19.70
N THR A 156 11.76 -13.84 20.92
CA THR A 156 11.00 -13.50 22.12
C THR A 156 10.96 -11.98 22.37
N ASN A 157 12.07 -11.27 22.15
CA ASN A 157 12.09 -9.82 22.29
C ASN A 157 11.25 -9.11 21.22
N ILE A 158 11.19 -9.63 20.00
CA ILE A 158 10.33 -9.13 18.92
C ILE A 158 8.85 -9.31 19.29
N LYS A 159 8.47 -10.46 19.83
CA LYS A 159 7.11 -10.70 20.34
C LYS A 159 6.74 -9.76 21.48
N LEU A 160 7.65 -9.55 22.43
CA LEU A 160 7.45 -8.58 23.49
C LEU A 160 7.31 -7.14 22.96
N ALA A 161 8.10 -6.78 21.96
CA ALA A 161 8.02 -5.49 21.31
C ALA A 161 6.67 -5.30 20.59
N LYS A 162 6.16 -6.35 19.93
CA LYS A 162 4.84 -6.36 19.30
C LYS A 162 3.73 -6.15 20.34
N LEU A 163 3.78 -6.85 21.47
CA LEU A 163 2.83 -6.67 22.58
C LEU A 163 2.79 -5.21 23.07
N TRP A 164 3.95 -4.57 23.24
CA TRP A 164 4.01 -3.16 23.65
C TRP A 164 3.54 -2.18 22.56
N LEU A 165 3.69 -2.55 21.28
CA LEU A 165 3.12 -1.77 20.16
C LEU A 165 1.59 -1.80 20.23
N ASP A 166 0.99 -2.99 20.38
CA ASP A 166 -0.46 -3.18 20.45
C ASP A 166 -1.06 -2.42 21.66
N ARG A 167 -0.33 -2.36 22.79
CA ARG A 167 -0.70 -1.56 23.97
C ARG A 167 -0.35 -0.07 23.87
N ARG A 168 0.31 0.36 22.81
CA ARG A 168 0.79 1.75 22.62
C ARG A 168 1.78 2.22 23.68
N GLU A 169 2.53 1.32 24.29
CA GLU A 169 3.58 1.62 25.26
C GLU A 169 4.89 2.04 24.57
N PHE A 170 4.86 3.14 23.83
CA PHE A 170 5.95 3.58 22.95
C PHE A 170 7.27 3.86 23.66
N ALA A 171 7.25 4.20 24.95
CA ALA A 171 8.45 4.48 25.71
C ALA A 171 9.30 3.21 25.97
N GLN A 172 8.65 2.11 26.33
CA GLN A 172 9.30 0.81 26.54
C GLN A 172 9.72 0.22 25.20
N LEU A 173 8.82 0.26 24.21
CA LEU A 173 9.05 -0.17 22.86
C LEU A 173 10.31 0.48 22.25
N THR A 174 10.45 1.81 22.33
CA THR A 174 11.61 2.52 21.79
C THR A 174 12.94 2.07 22.41
N LYS A 175 12.95 1.78 23.71
CA LYS A 175 14.16 1.26 24.37
C LYS A 175 14.52 -0.12 23.85
N LYS A 176 13.53 -0.99 23.74
CA LYS A 176 13.70 -2.36 23.27
C LYS A 176 14.12 -2.43 21.80
N LEU A 177 13.52 -1.62 20.93
CA LEU A 177 13.89 -1.54 19.53
C LEU A 177 15.37 -1.13 19.33
N ARG A 178 15.89 -0.19 20.14
CA ARG A 178 17.30 0.16 20.11
C ARG A 178 18.21 -1.01 20.52
N GLU A 179 17.80 -1.80 21.49
CA GLU A 179 18.52 -3.00 21.92
C GLU A 179 18.51 -4.05 20.80
N LEU A 180 17.37 -4.28 20.17
CA LEU A 180 17.20 -5.20 19.05
C LEU A 180 18.02 -4.78 17.82
N HIS A 181 18.01 -3.50 17.47
CA HIS A 181 18.86 -3.01 16.37
C HIS A 181 20.34 -3.28 16.62
N ARG A 182 20.83 -3.04 17.84
CA ARG A 182 22.24 -3.34 18.19
C ARG A 182 22.55 -4.83 18.08
N ALA A 183 21.60 -5.69 18.48
CA ALA A 183 21.77 -7.14 18.37
C ALA A 183 21.73 -7.65 16.93
N CYS A 184 21.03 -6.95 16.02
CA CYS A 184 20.97 -7.28 14.60
C CYS A 184 22.11 -6.67 13.78
N GLN A 185 22.88 -5.71 14.33
CA GLN A 185 24.00 -5.05 13.66
C GLN A 185 25.31 -5.75 14.00
N ARG A 186 26.26 -5.67 13.06
CA ARG A 186 27.66 -6.04 13.29
C ARG A 186 28.36 -4.94 14.10
N GLU A 187 29.57 -5.24 14.55
CA GLU A 187 30.43 -4.27 15.23
C GLU A 187 30.69 -3.00 14.41
N ASP A 188 30.65 -3.10 13.09
CA ASP A 188 30.79 -1.99 12.13
C ASP A 188 29.53 -1.12 12.00
N GLY A 189 28.45 -1.44 12.70
CA GLY A 189 27.15 -0.72 12.61
C GLY A 189 26.35 -1.01 11.35
N THR A 190 26.78 -1.97 10.52
CA THR A 190 26.04 -2.44 9.34
C THR A 190 25.10 -3.59 9.73
N ASP A 191 23.95 -3.71 9.06
CA ASP A 191 23.01 -4.81 9.32
C ASP A 191 23.64 -6.16 8.92
N ASP A 192 23.52 -7.16 9.77
CA ASP A 192 24.04 -8.50 9.51
C ASP A 192 23.11 -9.27 8.56
N PRO A 193 23.57 -9.69 7.36
CA PRO A 193 22.75 -10.45 6.42
C PRO A 193 22.22 -11.77 6.98
N SER A 194 22.91 -12.38 7.95
CA SER A 194 22.48 -13.63 8.59
C SER A 194 21.24 -13.44 9.48
N LYS A 195 21.05 -12.20 9.97
CA LYS A 195 19.93 -11.76 10.81
C LYS A 195 18.93 -10.88 10.03
N GLY A 196 19.04 -10.82 8.71
CA GLY A 196 18.27 -9.92 7.86
C GLY A 196 16.76 -10.02 8.04
N THR A 197 16.23 -11.23 8.27
CA THR A 197 14.78 -11.43 8.53
C THR A 197 14.37 -10.78 9.84
N TYR A 198 15.12 -10.98 10.92
CA TYR A 198 14.84 -10.35 12.23
C TYR A 198 15.01 -8.83 12.16
N SER A 199 16.01 -8.36 11.42
CA SER A 199 16.22 -6.93 11.18
C SER A 199 15.00 -6.30 10.48
N LEU A 200 14.43 -6.96 9.47
CA LEU A 200 13.21 -6.51 8.80
C LEU A 200 11.99 -6.50 9.73
N GLU A 201 11.84 -7.49 10.61
CA GLU A 201 10.78 -7.50 11.63
C GLU A 201 10.92 -6.31 12.59
N VAL A 202 12.13 -6.02 13.05
CA VAL A 202 12.41 -4.87 13.93
C VAL A 202 12.12 -3.54 13.22
N TYR A 203 12.52 -3.41 11.94
CA TYR A 203 12.17 -2.23 11.14
C TYR A 203 10.66 -2.10 10.95
N ALA A 204 9.94 -3.20 10.71
CA ALA A 204 8.49 -3.17 10.56
C ALA A 204 7.79 -2.64 11.82
N LEU A 205 8.19 -3.11 13.01
CA LEU A 205 7.67 -2.63 14.29
C LEU A 205 7.98 -1.14 14.54
N GLU A 206 9.20 -0.70 14.21
CA GLU A 206 9.58 0.69 14.36
C GLU A 206 8.83 1.60 13.39
N ILE A 207 8.63 1.16 12.15
CA ILE A 207 7.85 1.86 11.13
C ILE A 207 6.39 1.97 11.57
N GLN A 208 5.76 0.88 12.07
CA GLN A 208 4.41 0.90 12.61
C GLN A 208 4.28 1.89 13.78
N MET A 209 5.23 1.88 14.71
CA MET A 209 5.26 2.84 15.82
C MET A 209 5.30 4.30 15.33
N TYR A 210 6.13 4.60 14.31
CA TYR A 210 6.18 5.97 13.77
C TYR A 210 4.95 6.30 12.91
N ALA A 211 4.31 5.34 12.29
CA ALA A 211 3.04 5.54 11.58
C ALA A 211 1.93 5.93 12.56
N GLU A 212 1.81 5.23 13.71
CA GLU A 212 0.81 5.57 14.74
C GLU A 212 1.09 6.91 15.41
N THR A 213 2.38 7.26 15.62
CA THR A 213 2.77 8.55 16.22
C THR A 213 2.79 9.70 15.18
N LYS A 214 2.40 9.44 13.92
CA LYS A 214 2.38 10.41 12.80
C LYS A 214 3.72 11.12 12.59
N ASN A 215 4.86 10.43 12.84
CA ASN A 215 6.21 10.99 12.67
C ASN A 215 6.81 10.63 11.29
N ASN A 216 6.28 11.25 10.23
CA ASN A 216 6.62 10.92 8.84
C ASN A 216 8.11 11.09 8.51
N LYS A 217 8.81 12.06 9.12
CA LYS A 217 10.25 12.28 8.83
C LYS A 217 11.12 11.08 9.21
N ARG A 218 10.88 10.51 10.41
CA ARG A 218 11.62 9.33 10.87
C ARG A 218 11.18 8.07 10.15
N LEU A 219 9.87 7.95 9.90
CA LEU A 219 9.31 6.84 9.14
C LEU A 219 9.95 6.74 7.76
N LYS A 220 10.06 7.84 7.00
CA LYS A 220 10.67 7.86 5.67
C LYS A 220 12.12 7.38 5.67
N ALA A 221 12.93 7.89 6.59
CA ALA A 221 14.32 7.48 6.72
C ALA A 221 14.48 5.99 7.04
N LEU A 222 13.58 5.44 7.89
CA LEU A 222 13.57 4.02 8.22
C LEU A 222 13.04 3.16 7.09
N TYR A 223 12.00 3.61 6.41
CA TYR A 223 11.43 2.95 5.25
C TYR A 223 12.48 2.74 4.15
N GLU A 224 13.22 3.80 3.80
CA GLU A 224 14.31 3.70 2.84
C GLU A 224 15.42 2.74 3.31
N ARG A 225 15.72 2.69 4.60
CA ARG A 225 16.68 1.73 5.16
C ARG A 225 16.17 0.31 5.09
N ALA A 226 14.91 0.06 5.49
CA ALA A 226 14.29 -1.24 5.46
C ALA A 226 14.29 -1.85 4.04
N LEU A 227 14.03 -1.05 3.01
CA LEU A 227 14.08 -1.49 1.62
C LEU A 227 15.50 -1.86 1.14
N ARG A 228 16.54 -1.36 1.79
CA ARG A 228 17.95 -1.68 1.46
C ARG A 228 18.47 -2.92 2.18
N VAL A 229 17.76 -3.42 3.20
CA VAL A 229 18.18 -4.60 3.95
C VAL A 229 18.19 -5.80 3.03
N ARG A 230 19.34 -6.45 2.93
CA ARG A 230 19.50 -7.69 2.16
C ARG A 230 19.15 -8.87 3.07
N SER A 231 17.97 -9.43 2.88
CA SER A 231 17.58 -10.71 3.47
C SER A 231 17.60 -11.78 2.40
N ALA A 232 17.97 -12.99 2.76
CA ALA A 232 17.97 -14.12 1.84
C ALA A 232 16.57 -14.43 1.31
N VAL A 233 15.57 -14.38 2.19
CA VAL A 233 14.14 -14.52 1.86
C VAL A 233 13.37 -13.58 2.80
N PRO A 234 12.93 -12.41 2.34
CA PRO A 234 12.06 -11.56 3.16
C PRO A 234 10.71 -12.23 3.35
N HIS A 235 10.20 -12.25 4.57
CA HIS A 235 8.88 -12.82 4.84
C HIS A 235 7.80 -11.92 4.21
N PRO A 236 6.89 -12.46 3.36
CA PRO A 236 5.95 -11.63 2.61
C PRO A 236 5.06 -10.77 3.52
N LYS A 237 4.57 -11.31 4.65
CA LYS A 237 3.77 -10.55 5.61
C LYS A 237 4.48 -9.32 6.16
N ILE A 238 5.80 -9.43 6.44
CA ILE A 238 6.61 -8.33 6.98
C ILE A 238 6.79 -7.24 5.92
N MET A 239 7.09 -7.64 4.69
CA MET A 239 7.19 -6.71 3.56
C MET A 239 5.86 -6.03 3.28
N GLY A 240 4.75 -6.76 3.41
CA GLY A 240 3.40 -6.21 3.32
C GLY A 240 3.17 -5.07 4.32
N ILE A 241 3.53 -5.26 5.59
CA ILE A 241 3.43 -4.24 6.65
C ILE A 241 4.28 -3.01 6.34
N ILE A 242 5.55 -3.21 5.94
CA ILE A 242 6.46 -2.12 5.61
C ILE A 242 5.91 -1.28 4.46
N ARG A 243 5.45 -1.92 3.38
CA ARG A 243 4.87 -1.26 2.22
C ARG A 243 3.54 -0.58 2.53
N GLU A 244 2.69 -1.18 3.36
CA GLU A 244 1.45 -0.54 3.81
C GLU A 244 1.71 0.78 4.53
N CYS A 245 2.63 0.76 5.49
CA CYS A 245 3.02 1.97 6.22
C CYS A 245 3.70 3.00 5.31
N GLY A 246 4.51 2.54 4.33
CA GLY A 246 5.09 3.38 3.28
C GLY A 246 4.03 4.06 2.44
N GLY A 247 3.02 3.33 1.97
CA GLY A 247 1.88 3.86 1.23
C GLY A 247 1.09 4.91 2.01
N LYS A 248 0.79 4.64 3.29
CA LYS A 248 0.12 5.62 4.19
C LYS A 248 0.96 6.89 4.37
N MET A 249 2.27 6.76 4.48
CA MET A 249 3.18 7.90 4.56
C MET A 249 3.18 8.72 3.27
N HIS A 250 3.30 8.06 2.11
CA HIS A 250 3.28 8.75 0.81
C HIS A 250 1.93 9.44 0.54
N MET A 251 0.81 8.87 1.02
CA MET A 251 -0.48 9.54 0.98
C MET A 251 -0.49 10.83 1.80
N SER A 252 0.09 10.82 2.99
CA SER A 252 0.19 12.03 3.83
C SER A 252 1.14 13.11 3.25
N GLU A 253 2.05 12.73 2.34
CA GLU A 253 2.91 13.64 1.57
C GLU A 253 2.29 14.05 0.21
N GLU A 254 1.04 13.62 -0.09
CA GLU A 254 0.34 13.84 -1.37
C GLU A 254 1.04 13.22 -2.59
N ASN A 255 1.93 12.25 -2.36
CA ASN A 255 2.63 11.51 -3.41
C ASN A 255 1.83 10.27 -3.84
N TRP A 256 0.74 10.49 -4.58
CA TRP A 256 -0.24 9.46 -4.93
C TRP A 256 0.33 8.31 -5.75
N GLU A 257 1.26 8.59 -6.68
CA GLU A 257 1.88 7.58 -7.54
C GLU A 257 2.71 6.57 -6.73
N GLN A 258 3.54 7.08 -5.80
CA GLN A 258 4.34 6.22 -4.94
C GLN A 258 3.47 5.45 -3.94
N ALA A 259 2.44 6.10 -3.41
CA ALA A 259 1.47 5.47 -2.53
C ALA A 259 0.75 4.30 -3.23
N GLN A 260 0.31 4.49 -4.48
CA GLN A 260 -0.32 3.44 -5.27
C GLN A 260 0.62 2.25 -5.48
N SER A 261 1.87 2.50 -5.86
CA SER A 261 2.88 1.45 -6.05
C SER A 261 3.11 0.66 -4.76
N ASP A 262 3.25 1.35 -3.63
CA ASP A 262 3.48 0.72 -2.33
C ASP A 262 2.28 -0.09 -1.86
N PHE A 263 1.04 0.41 -2.01
CA PHE A 263 -0.15 -0.36 -1.68
C PHE A 263 -0.35 -1.57 -2.59
N PHE A 264 -0.02 -1.46 -3.87
CA PHE A 264 -0.09 -2.59 -4.78
C PHE A 264 0.93 -3.69 -4.41
N GLU A 265 2.17 -3.32 -4.10
CA GLU A 265 3.18 -4.26 -3.61
C GLU A 265 2.80 -4.84 -2.24
N SER A 266 2.23 -4.02 -1.34
CA SER A 266 1.72 -4.49 -0.06
C SER A 266 0.60 -5.52 -0.24
N PHE A 267 -0.37 -5.24 -1.10
CA PHE A 267 -1.45 -6.17 -1.43
C PHE A 267 -0.89 -7.51 -1.94
N ARG A 268 0.04 -7.46 -2.89
CA ARG A 268 0.69 -8.65 -3.45
C ARG A 268 1.41 -9.48 -2.38
N ASN A 269 2.14 -8.83 -1.50
CA ASN A 269 2.83 -9.48 -0.40
C ASN A 269 1.86 -10.12 0.62
N TYR A 270 0.75 -9.45 0.95
CA TYR A 270 -0.26 -10.02 1.83
C TYR A 270 -1.06 -11.15 1.18
N ASP A 271 -1.27 -11.09 -0.13
CA ASP A 271 -1.91 -12.17 -0.88
C ASP A 271 -1.05 -13.42 -0.91
N GLU A 272 0.27 -13.28 -1.16
CA GLU A 272 1.26 -14.36 -1.07
C GLU A 272 1.32 -14.97 0.34
N ALA A 273 1.19 -14.15 1.38
CA ALA A 273 1.16 -14.60 2.78
C ALA A 273 -0.19 -15.21 3.20
N GLY A 274 -1.22 -15.16 2.36
CA GLY A 274 -2.58 -15.59 2.71
C GLY A 274 -3.26 -14.74 3.80
N SER A 275 -2.74 -13.53 4.09
CA SER A 275 -3.24 -12.68 5.17
C SER A 275 -4.58 -12.00 4.82
N MET A 276 -5.48 -11.91 5.79
CA MET A 276 -6.76 -11.18 5.64
C MET A 276 -6.57 -9.66 5.44
N GLN A 277 -5.43 -9.12 5.84
CA GLN A 277 -5.09 -7.70 5.68
C GLN A 277 -5.03 -7.27 4.21
N ARG A 278 -4.86 -8.21 3.25
CA ARG A 278 -4.93 -7.93 1.81
C ARG A 278 -6.20 -7.18 1.39
N ILE A 279 -7.34 -7.50 2.02
CA ILE A 279 -8.62 -6.85 1.72
C ILE A 279 -8.60 -5.37 2.12
N GLN A 280 -8.03 -5.07 3.28
CA GLN A 280 -7.91 -3.72 3.78
C GLN A 280 -6.99 -2.87 2.91
N VAL A 281 -5.82 -3.42 2.55
CA VAL A 281 -4.86 -2.74 1.67
C VAL A 281 -5.44 -2.53 0.26
N LEU A 282 -6.26 -3.46 -0.23
CA LEU A 282 -6.95 -3.29 -1.50
C LEU A 282 -7.92 -2.10 -1.47
N LYS A 283 -8.60 -1.85 -0.34
CA LYS A 283 -9.41 -0.62 -0.16
C LYS A 283 -8.55 0.64 -0.23
N TYR A 284 -7.34 0.63 0.36
CA TYR A 284 -6.40 1.76 0.27
C TYR A 284 -5.89 1.99 -1.14
N LEU A 285 -5.59 0.91 -1.88
CA LEU A 285 -5.20 0.99 -3.28
C LEU A 285 -6.28 1.64 -4.15
N VAL A 286 -7.53 1.24 -3.95
CA VAL A 286 -8.70 1.82 -4.64
C VAL A 286 -8.83 3.30 -4.32
N LEU A 287 -8.74 3.67 -3.05
CA LEU A 287 -8.80 5.06 -2.60
C LEU A 287 -7.71 5.92 -3.26
N THR A 288 -6.47 5.41 -3.26
CA THR A 288 -5.31 6.11 -3.86
C THR A 288 -5.47 6.28 -5.37
N THR A 289 -6.02 5.28 -6.07
CA THR A 289 -6.29 5.37 -7.51
C THR A 289 -7.31 6.46 -7.83
N MET A 290 -8.35 6.63 -7.00
CA MET A 290 -9.31 7.72 -7.15
C MET A 290 -8.68 9.09 -6.88
N LEU A 291 -7.78 9.21 -5.88
CA LEU A 291 -7.05 10.45 -5.57
C LEU A 291 -6.07 10.84 -6.68
N MET A 292 -5.42 9.86 -7.30
CA MET A 292 -4.52 10.08 -8.44
C MET A 292 -5.27 10.52 -9.71
N LYS A 293 -6.61 10.48 -9.70
CA LYS A 293 -7.48 10.80 -10.87
C LYS A 293 -7.19 9.92 -12.09
N SER A 294 -6.75 8.69 -11.85
CA SER A 294 -6.51 7.71 -12.90
C SER A 294 -7.84 7.15 -13.41
N ASP A 295 -7.93 7.02 -14.73
CA ASP A 295 -9.09 6.36 -15.37
C ASP A 295 -8.94 4.82 -15.40
N ILE A 296 -7.80 4.30 -14.90
CA ILE A 296 -7.53 2.86 -14.87
C ILE A 296 -8.26 2.24 -13.68
N ASN A 297 -9.05 1.19 -13.94
CA ASN A 297 -9.71 0.47 -12.86
C ASN A 297 -8.70 -0.43 -12.13
N PRO A 298 -8.51 -0.28 -10.81
CA PRO A 298 -7.60 -1.12 -10.04
C PRO A 298 -7.98 -2.60 -10.04
N PHE A 299 -9.24 -2.96 -10.36
CA PHE A 299 -9.71 -4.33 -10.44
C PHE A 299 -9.51 -5.02 -11.81
N ASP A 300 -8.88 -4.34 -12.77
CA ASP A 300 -8.56 -4.93 -14.08
C ASP A 300 -7.25 -5.73 -14.07
N SER A 301 -6.41 -5.58 -13.05
CA SER A 301 -5.19 -6.37 -12.90
C SER A 301 -5.51 -7.83 -12.57
N GLN A 302 -4.64 -8.75 -12.99
CA GLN A 302 -4.86 -10.19 -12.78
C GLN A 302 -4.89 -10.56 -11.30
N GLU A 303 -4.12 -9.85 -10.47
CA GLU A 303 -4.02 -10.10 -9.03
C GLU A 303 -5.27 -9.65 -8.27
N THR A 304 -5.89 -8.53 -8.65
CA THR A 304 -7.03 -7.95 -7.93
C THR A 304 -8.39 -8.42 -8.45
N LYS A 305 -8.45 -8.91 -9.68
CA LYS A 305 -9.67 -9.36 -10.36
C LYS A 305 -10.50 -10.39 -9.57
N PRO A 306 -9.90 -11.41 -8.89
CA PRO A 306 -10.66 -12.38 -8.10
C PRO A 306 -11.45 -11.75 -6.94
N TYR A 307 -10.97 -10.61 -6.42
CA TYR A 307 -11.55 -9.92 -5.26
C TYR A 307 -12.68 -8.95 -5.62
N LYS A 308 -12.92 -8.69 -6.91
CA LYS A 308 -13.96 -7.75 -7.38
C LYS A 308 -15.36 -8.06 -6.83
N ASN A 309 -15.67 -9.35 -6.66
CA ASN A 309 -16.99 -9.82 -6.20
C ASN A 309 -17.02 -10.16 -4.70
N ASP A 310 -15.96 -9.86 -3.93
CA ASP A 310 -15.94 -10.09 -2.48
C ASP A 310 -16.92 -9.11 -1.79
N PRO A 311 -17.89 -9.59 -0.97
CA PRO A 311 -18.87 -8.73 -0.30
C PRO A 311 -18.22 -7.66 0.60
N ARG A 312 -16.99 -7.90 1.09
CA ARG A 312 -16.23 -6.94 1.92
C ARG A 312 -15.66 -5.77 1.13
N ILE A 313 -15.56 -5.90 -0.20
CA ILE A 313 -15.00 -4.89 -1.10
C ILE A 313 -16.07 -4.31 -2.02
N SER A 314 -17.24 -4.96 -2.15
CA SER A 314 -18.30 -4.56 -3.10
C SER A 314 -18.62 -3.07 -3.04
N ALA A 315 -18.70 -2.49 -1.85
CA ALA A 315 -18.94 -1.06 -1.68
C ALA A 315 -17.83 -0.19 -2.32
N MET A 316 -16.56 -0.61 -2.23
CA MET A 316 -15.45 0.11 -2.86
C MET A 316 -15.43 -0.09 -4.38
N THR A 317 -15.85 -1.26 -4.86
CA THR A 317 -16.00 -1.54 -6.30
C THR A 317 -17.09 -0.65 -6.90
N ASP A 318 -18.24 -0.56 -6.24
CA ASP A 318 -19.33 0.32 -6.65
C ASP A 318 -18.93 1.80 -6.63
N LEU A 319 -18.12 2.23 -5.65
CA LEU A 319 -17.57 3.58 -5.58
C LEU A 319 -16.64 3.89 -6.76
N VAL A 320 -15.76 2.96 -7.15
CA VAL A 320 -14.89 3.11 -8.33
C VAL A 320 -15.72 3.21 -9.60
N ASP A 321 -16.71 2.34 -9.75
CA ASP A 321 -17.57 2.34 -10.94
C ASP A 321 -18.38 3.66 -11.04
N ALA A 322 -18.86 4.20 -9.92
CA ALA A 322 -19.52 5.51 -9.87
C ALA A 322 -18.53 6.65 -10.20
N TYR A 323 -17.29 6.56 -9.66
CA TYR A 323 -16.22 7.53 -9.91
C TYR A 323 -15.82 7.57 -11.39
N GLN A 324 -15.70 6.40 -12.05
CA GLN A 324 -15.34 6.30 -13.47
C GLN A 324 -16.46 6.79 -14.40
N ARG A 325 -17.73 6.61 -14.00
CA ARG A 325 -18.90 7.14 -14.75
C ARG A 325 -19.14 8.62 -14.50
N ASP A 326 -18.40 9.24 -13.58
CA ASP A 326 -18.62 10.62 -13.10
C ASP A 326 -20.04 10.85 -12.54
N ASP A 327 -20.63 9.81 -11.93
CA ASP A 327 -21.96 9.90 -11.34
C ASP A 327 -21.87 10.21 -9.84
N ILE A 328 -21.97 11.51 -9.52
CA ILE A 328 -21.86 12.01 -8.16
C ILE A 328 -23.03 11.52 -7.28
N HIS A 329 -24.22 11.33 -7.86
CA HIS A 329 -25.40 10.97 -7.08
C HIS A 329 -25.30 9.53 -6.57
N THR A 330 -24.92 8.59 -7.44
CA THR A 330 -24.67 7.20 -7.04
C THR A 330 -23.50 7.11 -6.08
N TYR A 331 -22.44 7.88 -6.27
CA TYR A 331 -21.29 7.93 -5.38
C TYR A 331 -21.69 8.36 -3.95
N GLU A 332 -22.44 9.47 -3.79
CA GLU A 332 -22.91 9.93 -2.47
C GLU A 332 -23.91 8.96 -1.83
N ASP A 333 -24.78 8.33 -2.62
CA ASP A 333 -25.74 7.35 -2.12
C ASP A 333 -25.05 6.07 -1.63
N ILE A 334 -23.96 5.62 -2.29
CA ILE A 334 -23.14 4.48 -1.84
C ILE A 334 -22.47 4.81 -0.51
N LEU A 335 -21.87 6.00 -0.37
CA LEU A 335 -21.25 6.43 0.88
C LEU A 335 -22.24 6.50 2.04
N ARG A 336 -23.48 6.96 1.79
CA ARG A 336 -24.53 7.02 2.82
C ARG A 336 -25.02 5.65 3.25
N LYS A 337 -25.06 4.67 2.33
CA LYS A 337 -25.54 3.31 2.62
C LYS A 337 -24.49 2.46 3.34
N ASN A 338 -23.23 2.66 3.02
CA ASN A 338 -22.12 1.82 3.48
C ASN A 338 -21.24 2.56 4.51
N HIS A 339 -21.77 2.71 5.74
CA HIS A 339 -21.00 3.31 6.84
C HIS A 339 -19.77 2.50 7.22
N ASP A 340 -19.73 1.20 6.90
CA ASP A 340 -18.58 0.32 7.17
C ASP A 340 -17.30 0.75 6.42
N VAL A 341 -17.45 1.42 5.27
CA VAL A 341 -16.31 2.00 4.54
C VAL A 341 -15.68 3.14 5.34
N LEU A 342 -16.50 3.93 6.03
CA LEU A 342 -16.06 5.07 6.85
C LEU A 342 -15.63 4.68 8.27
N ALA A 343 -15.81 3.41 8.67
CA ALA A 343 -15.36 2.91 9.97
C ALA A 343 -13.83 2.93 10.10
N ASP A 344 -13.10 2.82 8.99
CA ASP A 344 -11.64 2.96 8.99
C ASP A 344 -11.24 4.45 9.02
N PRO A 345 -10.53 4.90 10.07
CA PRO A 345 -10.15 6.29 10.22
C PRO A 345 -9.26 6.80 9.06
N PHE A 346 -8.44 5.91 8.47
CA PHE A 346 -7.58 6.28 7.35
C PHE A 346 -8.40 6.57 6.07
N ILE A 347 -9.42 5.77 5.80
CA ILE A 347 -10.33 6.02 4.67
C ILE A 347 -11.15 7.28 4.93
N ALA A 348 -11.67 7.46 6.14
CA ALA A 348 -12.46 8.62 6.52
C ALA A 348 -11.68 9.94 6.36
N GLU A 349 -10.40 9.98 6.76
CA GLU A 349 -9.53 11.17 6.58
C GLU A 349 -9.36 11.57 5.09
N ASN A 350 -9.34 10.60 4.16
CA ASN A 350 -9.01 10.84 2.76
C ASN A 350 -10.23 10.87 1.81
N ILE A 351 -11.39 10.35 2.24
CA ILE A 351 -12.59 10.26 1.39
C ILE A 351 -13.17 11.62 1.04
N ASP A 352 -12.99 12.61 1.93
CA ASP A 352 -13.47 13.97 1.69
C ASP A 352 -12.75 14.63 0.50
N GLU A 353 -11.46 14.32 0.33
CA GLU A 353 -10.69 14.79 -0.81
C GLU A 353 -11.13 14.12 -2.12
N VAL A 354 -11.41 12.81 -2.08
CA VAL A 354 -12.00 12.09 -3.23
C VAL A 354 -13.34 12.71 -3.61
N SER A 355 -14.20 12.98 -2.61
CA SER A 355 -15.51 13.61 -2.83
C SER A 355 -15.37 15.01 -3.44
N ARG A 356 -14.41 15.81 -2.98
CA ARG A 356 -14.09 17.13 -3.56
C ARG A 356 -13.62 17.00 -5.02
N ASN A 357 -12.75 16.04 -5.30
CA ASN A 357 -12.28 15.78 -6.67
C ASN A 357 -13.43 15.33 -7.58
N MET A 358 -14.33 14.49 -7.09
CA MET A 358 -15.52 14.04 -7.81
C MET A 358 -16.46 15.19 -8.13
N ARG A 359 -16.77 16.04 -7.14
CA ARG A 359 -17.58 17.26 -7.33
C ARG A 359 -16.95 18.20 -8.34
N THR A 360 -15.64 18.38 -8.28
CA THR A 360 -14.88 19.21 -9.22
C THR A 360 -14.98 18.67 -10.65
N LYS A 361 -14.79 17.37 -10.85
CA LYS A 361 -14.98 16.71 -12.15
C LYS A 361 -16.40 16.90 -12.68
N ALA A 362 -17.40 16.68 -11.84
CA ALA A 362 -18.81 16.83 -12.21
C ALA A 362 -19.14 18.29 -12.60
N VAL A 363 -18.61 19.28 -11.87
CA VAL A 363 -18.77 20.71 -12.20
C VAL A 363 -18.13 21.01 -13.55
N ILE A 364 -16.92 20.57 -13.83
CA ILE A 364 -16.23 20.80 -15.12
C ILE A 364 -17.05 20.20 -16.27
N LYS A 365 -17.52 18.96 -16.11
CA LYS A 365 -18.30 18.26 -17.13
C LYS A 365 -19.64 18.94 -17.40
N LEU A 366 -20.29 19.40 -16.33
CA LEU A 366 -21.57 20.12 -16.45
C LEU A 366 -21.41 21.49 -17.15
N ILE A 367 -20.29 22.19 -16.89
CA ILE A 367 -20.04 23.53 -17.44
C ILE A 367 -19.60 23.50 -18.91
N ALA A 368 -18.94 22.42 -19.34
CA ALA A 368 -18.32 22.30 -20.66
C ALA A 368 -19.19 22.78 -21.84
N PRO A 369 -20.52 22.50 -21.92
CA PRO A 369 -21.35 22.95 -23.02
C PRO A 369 -21.87 24.40 -22.89
N TYR A 370 -21.64 25.07 -21.74
CA TYR A 370 -22.23 26.38 -21.45
C TYR A 370 -21.20 27.50 -21.49
N THR A 371 -21.54 28.61 -22.17
CA THR A 371 -20.75 29.84 -22.16
C THR A 371 -21.19 30.79 -21.04
N ARG A 372 -22.44 30.67 -20.59
CA ARG A 372 -23.00 31.46 -19.48
C ARG A 372 -23.99 30.59 -18.70
N PHE A 373 -23.89 30.60 -17.36
CA PHE A 373 -24.78 29.85 -16.49
C PHE A 373 -24.95 30.53 -15.14
N THR A 374 -25.95 30.12 -14.37
CA THR A 374 -26.19 30.62 -13.00
C THR A 374 -25.64 29.65 -11.97
N LEU A 375 -25.16 30.18 -10.84
CA LEU A 375 -24.67 29.35 -9.72
C LEU A 375 -25.78 28.43 -9.16
N SER A 376 -27.02 28.94 -9.12
CA SER A 376 -28.18 28.19 -8.67
C SER A 376 -28.52 26.98 -9.58
N PHE A 377 -28.21 27.06 -10.86
CA PHE A 377 -28.38 25.93 -11.79
C PHE A 377 -27.45 24.80 -11.43
N ILE A 378 -26.16 25.08 -11.23
CA ILE A 378 -25.17 24.06 -10.85
C ILE A 378 -25.49 23.46 -9.48
N SER A 379 -25.80 24.32 -8.50
CA SER A 379 -26.18 23.90 -7.14
C SER A 379 -27.36 22.90 -7.16
N LYS A 380 -28.37 23.15 -8.00
CA LYS A 380 -29.52 22.23 -8.14
C LYS A 380 -29.18 20.93 -8.84
N GLN A 381 -28.33 20.97 -9.86
CA GLN A 381 -27.94 19.77 -10.63
C GLN A 381 -27.06 18.82 -9.83
N ILE A 382 -26.09 19.37 -9.07
CA ILE A 382 -25.13 18.56 -8.30
C ILE A 382 -25.59 18.35 -6.85
N LYS A 383 -26.66 19.06 -6.40
CA LYS A 383 -27.21 19.06 -5.03
C LYS A 383 -26.21 19.52 -3.95
N ILE A 384 -25.34 20.47 -4.28
CA ILE A 384 -24.39 21.09 -3.35
C ILE A 384 -24.81 22.54 -3.04
N SER A 385 -24.28 23.10 -1.94
CA SER A 385 -24.52 24.49 -1.57
C SER A 385 -23.94 25.48 -2.59
N ILE A 386 -24.57 26.65 -2.75
CA ILE A 386 -24.07 27.70 -3.67
C ILE A 386 -22.68 28.15 -3.27
N SER A 387 -22.38 28.25 -1.96
CA SER A 387 -21.07 28.65 -1.45
C SER A 387 -19.98 27.66 -1.85
N GLU A 388 -20.26 26.37 -1.80
CA GLU A 388 -19.33 25.32 -2.21
C GLU A 388 -19.09 25.32 -3.72
N VAL A 389 -20.13 25.57 -4.52
CA VAL A 389 -19.98 25.78 -5.98
C VAL A 389 -19.07 26.97 -6.28
N GLN A 390 -19.23 28.08 -5.56
CA GLN A 390 -18.38 29.26 -5.73
C GLN A 390 -16.92 28.96 -5.36
N GLU A 391 -16.70 28.22 -4.29
CA GLU A 391 -15.35 27.80 -3.86
C GLU A 391 -14.68 26.92 -4.93
N ILE A 392 -15.38 25.90 -5.42
CA ILE A 392 -14.86 25.00 -6.48
C ILE A 392 -14.52 25.79 -7.75
N LEU A 393 -15.42 26.70 -8.19
CA LEU A 393 -15.18 27.55 -9.35
C LEU A 393 -14.02 28.52 -9.13
N GLY A 394 -13.90 29.09 -7.93
CA GLY A 394 -12.78 29.94 -7.55
C GLY A 394 -11.44 29.20 -7.67
N PHE A 395 -11.33 27.98 -7.15
CA PHE A 395 -10.13 27.16 -7.30
C PHE A 395 -9.83 26.82 -8.77
N LEU A 396 -10.86 26.47 -9.56
CA LEU A 396 -10.69 26.17 -10.99
C LEU A 396 -10.18 27.36 -11.79
N ILE A 397 -10.63 28.57 -11.44
CA ILE A 397 -10.18 29.83 -12.08
C ILE A 397 -8.74 30.15 -11.64
N MET A 398 -8.42 30.01 -10.35
CA MET A 398 -7.06 30.22 -9.82
C MET A 398 -6.05 29.28 -10.45
N ASP A 399 -6.41 28.00 -10.60
CA ASP A 399 -5.60 26.96 -11.24
C ASP A 399 -5.52 27.12 -12.77
N LYS A 400 -6.17 28.14 -13.35
CA LYS A 400 -6.26 28.36 -14.82
C LYS A 400 -6.84 27.17 -15.59
N LYS A 401 -7.58 26.28 -14.93
CA LYS A 401 -8.30 25.17 -15.56
C LYS A 401 -9.60 25.63 -16.21
N LEU A 402 -10.16 26.73 -15.70
CA LEU A 402 -11.36 27.37 -16.21
C LEU A 402 -11.10 28.86 -16.37
N ASN A 403 -11.28 29.39 -17.60
CA ASN A 403 -11.22 30.83 -17.85
C ASN A 403 -12.63 31.42 -17.76
N ALA A 404 -13.02 31.87 -16.57
CA ALA A 404 -14.36 32.37 -16.31
C ALA A 404 -14.35 33.56 -15.35
N LYS A 405 -15.41 34.40 -15.43
CA LYS A 405 -15.67 35.51 -14.51
C LYS A 405 -16.95 35.23 -13.75
N ILE A 406 -16.90 35.39 -12.43
CA ILE A 406 -18.03 35.22 -11.53
C ILE A 406 -18.62 36.59 -11.21
N ASP A 407 -19.87 36.78 -11.57
CA ASP A 407 -20.68 37.93 -11.15
C ASP A 407 -21.49 37.55 -9.92
N GLN A 408 -21.05 38.04 -8.76
CA GLN A 408 -21.63 37.70 -7.48
C GLN A 408 -23.00 38.33 -7.23
N GLU A 409 -23.25 39.56 -7.79
CA GLU A 409 -24.51 40.27 -7.62
C GLU A 409 -25.65 39.53 -8.34
N ASN A 410 -25.41 39.13 -9.59
CA ASN A 410 -26.40 38.41 -10.39
C ASN A 410 -26.36 36.90 -10.24
N GLY A 411 -25.37 36.34 -9.49
CA GLY A 411 -25.16 34.91 -9.34
C GLY A 411 -24.89 34.20 -10.66
N THR A 412 -24.25 34.90 -11.62
CA THR A 412 -23.97 34.36 -12.96
C THR A 412 -22.47 34.19 -13.18
N VAL A 413 -22.13 33.20 -13.97
CA VAL A 413 -20.76 32.93 -14.40
C VAL A 413 -20.69 32.98 -15.91
N VAL A 414 -19.68 33.68 -16.42
CA VAL A 414 -19.40 33.77 -17.85
C VAL A 414 -18.08 33.12 -18.13
N VAL A 415 -18.10 32.07 -18.94
CA VAL A 415 -16.89 31.37 -19.40
C VAL A 415 -16.34 32.12 -20.61
N GLU A 416 -15.13 32.63 -20.47
CA GLU A 416 -14.41 33.22 -21.60
C GLU A 416 -13.82 32.08 -22.41
N SER A 417 -14.22 31.94 -23.68
CA SER A 417 -13.56 31.03 -24.59
C SER A 417 -12.09 31.47 -24.66
N SER A 418 -11.19 30.61 -24.19
CA SER A 418 -9.76 30.87 -24.28
C SER A 418 -9.45 31.20 -25.73
N SER A 419 -8.90 32.35 -25.92
CA SER A 419 -8.80 33.01 -27.20
C SER A 419 -7.84 32.27 -28.13
N ASP A 420 -8.30 31.26 -28.81
CA ASP A 420 -7.75 30.89 -30.11
C ASP A 420 -7.74 32.10 -31.03
N SER A 421 -8.68 33.06 -30.84
CA SER A 421 -8.73 34.35 -31.46
C SER A 421 -7.50 35.21 -31.17
N GLU A 422 -7.06 35.39 -29.90
CA GLU A 422 -5.86 36.19 -29.57
C GLU A 422 -4.58 35.53 -30.10
N ARG A 423 -4.50 34.21 -29.98
CA ARG A 423 -3.38 33.45 -30.51
C ARG A 423 -3.32 33.54 -32.05
N LEU A 424 -4.45 33.44 -32.73
CA LEU A 424 -4.55 33.63 -34.17
C LEU A 424 -4.25 35.08 -34.56
N GLN A 425 -4.67 36.05 -33.77
CA GLN A 425 -4.37 37.44 -33.99
C GLN A 425 -2.88 37.74 -33.80
N ALA A 426 -2.25 37.23 -32.73
CA ALA A 426 -0.82 37.35 -32.52
C ALA A 426 0.01 36.67 -33.64
N VAL A 427 -0.40 35.49 -34.11
CA VAL A 427 0.24 34.82 -35.26
C VAL A 427 0.06 35.62 -36.55
N ARG A 428 -1.09 36.26 -36.77
CA ARG A 428 -1.32 37.16 -37.91
C ARG A 428 -0.44 38.39 -37.86
N GLU A 429 -0.35 39.06 -36.71
CA GLU A 429 0.52 40.23 -36.49
C GLU A 429 1.98 39.87 -36.70
N TRP A 430 2.42 38.74 -36.17
CA TRP A 430 3.76 38.24 -36.40
C TRP A 430 4.05 37.93 -37.86
N SER A 431 3.10 37.31 -38.59
CA SER A 431 3.20 37.07 -40.02
C SER A 431 3.28 38.38 -40.83
N LEU A 432 2.54 39.42 -40.44
CA LEU A 432 2.59 40.73 -41.07
C LEU A 432 3.93 41.44 -40.83
N SER A 433 4.46 41.33 -39.61
CA SER A 433 5.76 41.90 -39.25
C SER A 433 6.90 41.22 -40.00
N LEU A 434 6.87 39.88 -40.14
CA LEU A 434 7.80 39.16 -40.98
C LEU A 434 7.74 39.55 -42.46
N LYS A 435 6.54 39.77 -43.00
CA LYS A 435 6.37 40.26 -44.40
C LYS A 435 6.91 41.64 -44.56
N SER A 436 6.76 42.55 -43.56
CA SER A 436 7.30 43.90 -43.62
C SER A 436 8.84 43.91 -43.56
N LEU A 437 9.43 43.09 -42.68
CA LEU A 437 10.89 42.89 -42.62
C LEU A 437 11.45 42.30 -43.91
N TRP A 438 10.78 41.31 -44.48
CA TRP A 438 11.15 40.74 -45.79
C TRP A 438 11.15 41.77 -46.90
N ARG A 439 10.11 42.63 -46.97
CA ARG A 439 10.05 43.71 -47.94
C ARG A 439 11.13 44.78 -47.71
N ALA A 440 11.43 45.16 -46.45
CA ALA A 440 12.49 46.08 -46.13
C ALA A 440 13.87 45.50 -46.56
N ALA A 441 14.14 44.22 -46.26
CA ALA A 441 15.37 43.55 -46.64
C ALA A 441 15.55 43.46 -48.19
N LEU A 442 14.46 43.34 -48.90
CA LEU A 442 14.48 43.36 -50.39
C LEU A 442 14.70 44.76 -50.98
N ASN A 443 14.20 45.82 -50.30
CA ASN A 443 14.35 47.21 -50.76
C ASN A 443 15.70 47.83 -50.43
N ASP A 444 16.36 47.41 -49.33
CA ASP A 444 17.70 47.89 -48.92
C ASP A 444 18.85 47.18 -49.66
N GLY A 445 18.54 46.19 -50.45
CA GLY A 445 19.54 45.45 -51.27
C GLY A 445 19.72 46.10 -52.64
N GLU A 446 20.44 47.22 -52.78
CA GLU A 446 21.00 47.65 -54.08
C GLU A 446 21.89 46.52 -54.64
N GLY A 447 21.31 45.67 -55.46
CA GLY A 447 22.06 44.66 -56.22
C GLY A 447 21.36 43.37 -56.58
N PHE A 448 20.21 43.07 -56.00
CA PHE A 448 19.45 41.86 -56.39
C PHE A 448 18.20 42.26 -57.19
N ARG A 449 18.35 42.45 -58.52
CA ARG A 449 17.19 42.43 -59.42
C ARG A 449 16.70 40.99 -59.52
N VAL A 450 15.69 40.64 -58.73
CA VAL A 450 14.87 39.48 -58.97
C VAL A 450 13.97 39.83 -60.15
N ASP A 451 14.21 39.18 -61.32
CA ASP A 451 13.37 39.32 -62.47
C ASP A 451 11.92 38.95 -62.10
N GLU A 452 10.99 39.88 -62.35
CA GLU A 452 9.53 39.69 -62.09
C GLU A 452 8.97 38.45 -62.82
N SER A 453 9.66 37.96 -63.82
CA SER A 453 9.32 36.74 -64.56
C SER A 453 9.49 35.46 -63.71
N SER A 454 10.34 35.46 -62.68
CA SER A 454 10.53 34.33 -61.80
C SER A 454 9.49 34.22 -60.69
N LEU A 455 8.83 35.33 -60.33
CA LEU A 455 7.74 35.38 -59.35
C LEU A 455 6.38 34.89 -59.92
N SER A 456 6.19 34.93 -61.21
CA SER A 456 4.98 34.43 -61.86
C SER A 456 4.94 32.91 -62.05
N GLN A 457 6.11 32.23 -61.88
CA GLN A 457 6.19 30.75 -61.92
C GLN A 457 6.07 30.09 -60.54
N MET A 458 6.08 30.85 -59.46
CA MET A 458 5.71 30.33 -58.15
C MET A 458 4.19 30.40 -58.04
N GLY A 459 3.53 29.28 -58.26
CA GLY A 459 2.10 29.13 -58.00
C GLY A 459 1.74 29.54 -56.59
N PRO A 460 0.48 29.85 -56.28
CA PRO A 460 0.07 30.32 -54.98
C PRO A 460 0.58 29.35 -53.91
N ILE A 461 1.42 29.89 -52.98
CA ILE A 461 1.88 29.13 -51.80
C ILE A 461 0.62 28.72 -51.06
N GLN A 462 0.24 27.46 -51.21
CA GLN A 462 -0.83 26.88 -50.40
C GLN A 462 -0.41 27.02 -48.96
N SER A 463 -1.19 27.81 -48.21
CA SER A 463 -0.97 27.93 -46.76
C SER A 463 -1.03 26.55 -46.14
N PRO A 464 -0.13 26.21 -45.23
CA PRO A 464 -0.15 24.90 -44.57
C PRO A 464 -1.44 24.63 -43.76
N PHE A 465 -2.33 25.61 -43.67
CA PHE A 465 -3.63 25.49 -43.01
C PHE A 465 -4.76 24.92 -43.90
N GLN A 466 -4.58 24.72 -45.20
CA GLN A 466 -5.60 24.06 -46.04
C GLN A 466 -5.54 22.52 -46.02
N ALA A 467 -4.51 21.94 -45.41
CA ALA A 467 -4.38 20.49 -45.31
C ALA A 467 -5.16 19.84 -44.13
N VAL A 468 -5.77 20.62 -43.26
CA VAL A 468 -6.47 20.08 -42.07
C VAL A 468 -8.00 20.09 -42.21
N SER A 469 -8.56 20.72 -43.22
CA SER A 469 -10.03 20.76 -43.46
C SER A 469 -10.59 19.61 -44.35
N GLY A 470 -9.83 18.57 -44.57
CA GLY A 470 -10.22 17.45 -45.44
C GLY A 470 -10.63 16.15 -44.74
N PHE A 471 -10.97 16.19 -43.43
CA PHE A 471 -11.57 15.04 -42.75
C PHE A 471 -13.05 15.34 -42.43
N GLY A 472 -13.87 15.09 -43.40
CA GLY A 472 -15.32 15.12 -43.28
C GLY A 472 -15.98 14.57 -44.53
N GLU A 473 -16.67 13.49 -44.37
CA GLU A 473 -17.57 12.84 -45.35
C GLU A 473 -16.93 11.91 -46.36
N GLU A 474 -16.77 10.67 -46.01
CA GLU A 474 -16.92 9.56 -46.94
C GLU A 474 -17.96 8.55 -46.47
N ASN A 475 -18.93 8.39 -47.34
CA ASN A 475 -20.14 7.62 -47.22
C ASN A 475 -19.88 6.10 -47.04
N ARG A 476 -20.77 5.50 -46.29
CA ARG A 476 -21.05 4.08 -46.27
C ARG A 476 -21.29 3.53 -47.68
N SER A 477 -20.56 2.50 -48.05
CA SER A 477 -21.07 1.46 -48.96
C SER A 477 -20.64 0.07 -48.47
N VAL A 478 -21.66 -0.75 -48.31
CA VAL A 478 -21.66 -2.15 -47.91
C VAL A 478 -20.95 -2.98 -48.99
N GLY A 479 -20.00 -3.81 -48.57
CA GLY A 479 -19.40 -4.84 -49.44
C GLY A 479 -18.95 -6.04 -48.61
N LYS A 480 -19.73 -7.13 -48.67
CA LYS A 480 -19.40 -8.46 -48.16
C LYS A 480 -18.20 -9.05 -48.95
N GLY A 481 -17.22 -9.60 -48.24
CA GLY A 481 -16.19 -10.44 -48.87
C GLY A 481 -15.36 -11.21 -47.85
N ARG A 482 -15.55 -12.51 -47.83
CA ARG A 482 -14.84 -13.54 -47.04
C ARG A 482 -13.36 -13.66 -47.42
N GLY A 483 -12.52 -14.03 -46.47
CA GLY A 483 -11.33 -14.86 -46.75
C GLY A 483 -10.06 -14.41 -46.05
N GLY A 484 -9.64 -15.13 -45.01
CA GLY A 484 -8.48 -16.04 -45.12
C GLY A 484 -7.16 -15.45 -44.61
N TRP A 485 -6.79 -15.77 -43.41
CA TRP A 485 -5.47 -16.16 -42.86
C TRP A 485 -4.20 -15.91 -43.72
N ARG A 486 -3.22 -15.19 -43.18
CA ARG A 486 -1.89 -15.74 -42.86
C ARG A 486 -0.99 -14.75 -42.10
N VAL A 487 -0.41 -15.27 -41.04
CA VAL A 487 0.73 -14.74 -40.30
C VAL A 487 1.98 -14.83 -41.17
N SER A 488 2.81 -13.80 -41.19
CA SER A 488 4.25 -13.98 -41.37
C SER A 488 5.03 -12.78 -40.86
N SER A 489 5.87 -13.09 -39.92
CA SER A 489 6.98 -12.32 -39.36
C SER A 489 7.98 -11.91 -40.45
N GLY A 490 8.45 -10.67 -40.42
CA GLY A 490 9.54 -10.24 -41.26
C GLY A 490 10.16 -8.95 -40.73
N ILE A 491 11.25 -9.12 -40.05
CA ILE A 491 12.21 -8.08 -39.62
C ILE A 491 12.91 -7.57 -40.90
N TYR A 492 12.85 -6.25 -41.15
CA TYR A 492 13.86 -5.59 -41.98
C TYR A 492 14.18 -4.20 -41.44
N THR A 493 15.37 -4.11 -40.91
CA THR A 493 16.10 -2.87 -40.63
C THR A 493 16.61 -2.28 -41.96
N SER A 494 16.28 -1.03 -42.26
CA SER A 494 17.02 -0.25 -43.25
C SER A 494 17.26 1.17 -42.72
N HIS A 495 18.51 1.40 -42.36
CA HIS A 495 19.07 2.73 -42.13
C HIS A 495 19.15 3.47 -43.49
N HIS A 496 18.52 4.63 -43.58
CA HIS A 496 18.92 5.65 -44.52
C HIS A 496 19.22 6.96 -43.78
N PRO A 497 20.38 7.57 -43.99
CA PRO A 497 20.76 8.82 -43.32
C PRO A 497 20.08 10.01 -44.02
N ILE A 498 19.31 10.77 -43.25
CA ILE A 498 18.77 12.06 -43.68
C ILE A 498 19.93 13.08 -43.63
N LYS A 499 20.30 13.60 -44.81
CA LYS A 499 21.23 14.72 -44.96
C LYS A 499 20.54 16.01 -44.46
N HIS A 500 21.03 16.57 -43.38
CA HIS A 500 20.69 17.93 -42.96
C HIS A 500 21.36 18.95 -43.91
N PRO A 501 20.67 20.01 -44.35
CA PRO A 501 21.31 21.12 -45.04
C PRO A 501 22.14 21.94 -44.04
N THR A 502 23.40 22.11 -44.33
CA THR A 502 24.32 22.97 -43.61
C THR A 502 23.94 24.45 -43.80
N ILE A 503 23.49 25.08 -42.73
CA ILE A 503 23.28 26.53 -42.66
C ILE A 503 24.66 27.16 -42.39
N GLY A 504 25.05 28.08 -43.29
CA GLY A 504 26.38 28.75 -43.19
C GLY A 504 26.47 29.70 -41.97
N PRO A 505 27.69 29.98 -41.49
CA PRO A 505 27.91 30.66 -40.19
C PRO A 505 27.37 32.10 -40.08
N SER A 506 26.90 32.72 -41.14
CA SER A 506 26.31 34.06 -41.13
C SER A 506 24.88 34.10 -40.66
N ALA A 507 24.12 33.00 -40.72
CA ALA A 507 22.74 32.93 -40.29
C ALA A 507 22.61 32.64 -38.77
N GLU A 508 23.55 31.96 -38.17
CA GLU A 508 23.59 31.72 -36.74
C GLU A 508 23.84 32.98 -35.91
N MET A 509 24.70 33.88 -36.40
CA MET A 509 24.96 35.16 -35.74
C MET A 509 23.78 36.14 -35.80
N ALA A 510 22.91 36.04 -36.79
CA ALA A 510 21.70 36.86 -36.89
C ALA A 510 20.61 36.37 -35.94
N LEU A 511 20.47 35.06 -35.74
CA LEU A 511 19.51 34.47 -34.78
C LEU A 511 19.92 34.69 -33.32
N LEU A 512 21.21 34.68 -33.00
CA LEU A 512 21.71 35.00 -31.66
C LEU A 512 21.49 36.47 -31.25
N ARG A 513 21.58 37.42 -32.19
CA ARG A 513 21.28 38.83 -31.90
C ARG A 513 19.80 39.14 -31.70
N ILE A 514 18.91 38.33 -32.28
CA ILE A 514 17.46 38.47 -32.06
C ILE A 514 17.08 37.87 -30.70
N TYR A 515 17.78 36.80 -30.26
CA TYR A 515 17.50 36.13 -28.98
C TYR A 515 17.96 36.95 -27.76
N THR A 516 19.04 37.73 -27.87
CA THR A 516 19.52 38.62 -26.77
C THR A 516 18.74 39.90 -26.65
N SER A 517 18.06 40.37 -27.73
CA SER A 517 17.23 41.58 -27.68
C SER A 517 15.82 41.36 -27.09
N VAL A 518 15.38 40.10 -26.98
CA VAL A 518 14.06 39.73 -26.41
C VAL A 518 14.13 39.45 -24.90
N LEU A 519 15.33 39.27 -24.34
CA LEU A 519 15.55 39.04 -22.90
C LEU A 519 15.82 40.32 -22.10
N ASP A 520 15.98 41.47 -22.75
CA ASP A 520 16.21 42.78 -22.11
C ASP A 520 15.01 43.77 -22.20
N THR A 521 13.84 43.25 -22.56
CA THR A 521 12.55 43.97 -22.44
C THR A 521 11.55 43.06 -21.70
#